data_559460c232368c9246fc65288198e85e
#
_entry.id   559460c232368c9246fc65288198e85e
#
_cell.length_a   1.000
_cell.length_b   1.000
_cell.length_c   1.000
_cell.angle_alpha   90.00
_cell.angle_beta   90.00
_cell.angle_gamma   90.00
#
_symmetry.space_group_name_H-M   'P 1'
#
loop_
_entity.id
_entity.type
_entity.pdbx_description
1 polymer ?
#
loop_
_entity_poly.entity_id
_entity_poly.type
_entity_poly.pdbx_seq_one_letter_code
_entity_poly.pdbx_strand_id
1 'polypeptide(L)'
;LLKVTPEGHKFLKKPKSFRIVEDNDFEEEEEETPVRGGASCAVDPVLYSMLKDLRKKLSKKLDVPPYVIFQDPSLEAMATIYPVTLEELQNIPGVGAGKAKRYGQEFCVLIKKHCEENEIERPEDLRVRTVANKSKLKVSIIQAIDRKVALDDIAVSKGLEFGELLDEVEAIVYSGTKLNIDYFLEEIMDEDHLNDIYDYFKESTTDKIDDAMDELGDDYTEDEIRLVRIKFISEMAN
;
A
#
# COMPACT_ATOMS: atom_id res chain seq x y z
N LEU A 1 -43.39 16.85 -6.62
CA LEU A 1 -43.98 16.99 -7.97
C LEU A 1 -43.15 18.05 -8.71
N LEU A 2 -42.40 17.63 -9.72
CA LEU A 2 -41.66 18.54 -10.62
C LEU A 2 -42.69 19.28 -11.51
N LYS A 3 -42.49 20.60 -11.65
CA LYS A 3 -43.32 21.45 -12.54
C LYS A 3 -42.41 22.07 -13.58
N VAL A 4 -42.90 22.12 -14.83
CA VAL A 4 -42.18 22.79 -15.91
C VAL A 4 -42.30 24.31 -15.72
N THR A 5 -41.19 25.04 -15.77
CA THR A 5 -41.12 26.48 -15.65
C THR A 5 -41.71 27.15 -16.93
N PRO A 6 -42.11 28.41 -16.87
CA PRO A 6 -42.54 29.17 -18.05
C PRO A 6 -41.49 29.24 -19.18
N GLU A 7 -40.20 29.19 -18.81
CA GLU A 7 -39.09 29.13 -19.77
C GLU A 7 -38.96 27.72 -20.39
N GLY A 8 -39.19 26.66 -19.61
CA GLY A 8 -39.28 25.28 -20.12
C GLY A 8 -40.41 25.13 -21.15
N HIS A 9 -41.58 25.75 -20.94
CA HIS A 9 -42.65 25.72 -21.93
C HIS A 9 -42.28 26.50 -23.22
N LYS A 10 -41.49 27.58 -23.15
CA LYS A 10 -40.95 28.28 -24.33
C LYS A 10 -39.98 27.42 -25.11
N PHE A 11 -39.10 26.70 -24.36
CA PHE A 11 -38.13 25.77 -24.94
C PHE A 11 -38.81 24.62 -25.67
N LEU A 12 -39.85 24.03 -25.10
CA LEU A 12 -40.62 22.95 -25.74
C LEU A 12 -41.28 23.40 -27.06
N LYS A 13 -41.62 24.70 -27.19
CA LYS A 13 -42.21 25.24 -28.44
C LYS A 13 -41.18 25.53 -29.52
N LYS A 14 -39.93 25.87 -29.14
CA LYS A 14 -38.81 26.11 -30.04
C LYS A 14 -37.53 25.53 -29.43
N PRO A 15 -37.33 24.23 -29.57
CA PRO A 15 -36.18 23.57 -29.01
C PRO A 15 -34.88 24.09 -29.67
N LYS A 16 -33.90 24.43 -28.83
CA LYS A 16 -32.55 24.77 -29.25
C LYS A 16 -31.59 23.70 -28.71
N SER A 17 -30.65 23.27 -29.54
CA SER A 17 -29.61 22.39 -29.06
C SER A 17 -28.70 23.14 -28.08
N PHE A 18 -28.43 22.56 -26.93
CA PHE A 18 -27.43 23.02 -25.96
C PHE A 18 -26.54 21.88 -25.58
N ARG A 19 -25.30 22.17 -25.27
CA ARG A 19 -24.38 21.16 -24.75
C ARG A 19 -24.50 21.16 -23.24
N ILE A 20 -24.84 20.02 -22.68
CA ILE A 20 -24.71 19.75 -21.25
C ILE A 20 -23.32 19.17 -21.09
N VAL A 21 -22.57 19.65 -20.12
CA VAL A 21 -21.43 18.89 -19.61
C VAL A 21 -22.06 17.67 -18.95
N GLU A 22 -21.78 16.46 -19.46
CA GLU A 22 -22.13 15.25 -18.74
C GLU A 22 -21.47 15.33 -17.39
N ASP A 23 -22.29 15.39 -16.32
CA ASP A 23 -21.79 15.05 -15.01
C ASP A 23 -21.30 13.60 -15.15
N ASN A 24 -20.00 13.40 -15.03
CA ASN A 24 -19.50 12.08 -14.79
C ASN A 24 -20.06 11.68 -13.43
N ASP A 25 -21.03 10.79 -13.43
CA ASP A 25 -21.34 10.00 -12.26
C ASP A 25 -20.01 9.30 -11.89
N PHE A 26 -19.39 9.81 -10.84
CA PHE A 26 -18.37 9.07 -10.13
C PHE A 26 -19.12 7.95 -9.41
N GLU A 27 -19.50 6.89 -10.13
CA GLU A 27 -19.57 5.59 -9.53
C GLU A 27 -18.17 5.38 -8.97
N GLU A 28 -18.07 5.11 -7.68
CA GLU A 28 -16.88 4.58 -7.05
C GLU A 28 -16.59 3.24 -7.75
N GLU A 29 -16.06 3.31 -8.97
CA GLU A 29 -15.32 2.21 -9.52
C GLU A 29 -14.14 2.06 -8.56
N GLU A 30 -14.10 0.97 -7.84
CA GLU A 30 -12.86 0.41 -7.35
C GLU A 30 -11.86 0.58 -8.49
N GLU A 31 -11.07 1.64 -8.46
CA GLU A 31 -9.98 1.81 -9.40
C GLU A 31 -8.97 0.68 -9.13
N GLU A 32 -9.26 -0.49 -9.70
CA GLU A 32 -8.19 -1.26 -10.29
C GLU A 32 -7.41 -0.26 -11.13
N THR A 33 -6.27 0.16 -10.62
CA THR A 33 -5.38 1.06 -11.32
C THR A 33 -5.20 0.53 -12.73
N PRO A 34 -5.72 1.20 -13.79
CA PRO A 34 -5.43 0.75 -15.13
C PRO A 34 -3.94 1.01 -15.34
N VAL A 35 -3.17 -0.06 -15.35
CA VAL A 35 -1.90 -0.09 -16.07
C VAL A 35 -2.24 0.16 -17.53
N ARG A 36 -2.44 1.42 -17.92
CA ARG A 36 -2.51 1.86 -19.30
C ARG A 36 -1.09 1.94 -19.83
N GLY A 37 -0.66 0.86 -20.39
CA GLY A 37 0.53 0.79 -21.22
C GLY A 37 0.47 -0.54 -21.94
N GLY A 38 0.27 -0.51 -23.26
CA GLY A 38 0.12 -1.68 -24.09
C GLY A 38 1.27 -2.67 -23.94
N ALA A 39 0.95 -3.91 -24.12
CA ALA A 39 1.61 -5.15 -23.86
C ALA A 39 1.36 -5.62 -22.40
N SER A 40 0.59 -6.70 -22.29
CA SER A 40 0.51 -7.54 -21.09
C SER A 40 1.95 -8.00 -20.79
N CYS A 41 2.70 -7.21 -20.01
CA CYS A 41 3.99 -7.64 -19.51
C CYS A 41 3.71 -8.69 -18.44
N ALA A 42 3.80 -9.95 -18.84
CA ALA A 42 3.83 -11.06 -17.91
C ALA A 42 5.01 -10.85 -16.95
N VAL A 43 4.81 -11.19 -15.68
CA VAL A 43 5.90 -11.18 -14.69
C VAL A 43 7.08 -11.99 -15.23
N ASP A 44 8.28 -11.41 -15.25
CA ASP A 44 9.49 -12.13 -15.62
C ASP A 44 9.83 -13.15 -14.52
N PRO A 45 9.66 -14.46 -14.75
CA PRO A 45 9.84 -15.47 -13.71
C PRO A 45 11.30 -15.61 -13.27
N VAL A 46 12.24 -15.30 -14.16
CA VAL A 46 13.67 -15.38 -13.86
C VAL A 46 14.06 -14.22 -12.95
N LEU A 47 13.69 -12.99 -13.33
CA LEU A 47 13.95 -11.81 -12.51
C LEU A 47 13.25 -11.93 -11.16
N TYR A 48 11.99 -12.38 -11.13
CA TYR A 48 11.25 -12.58 -9.88
C TYR A 48 11.97 -13.54 -8.93
N SER A 49 12.47 -14.67 -9.43
CA SER A 49 13.27 -15.61 -8.63
C SER A 49 14.53 -14.96 -8.08
N MET A 50 15.26 -14.19 -8.92
CA MET A 50 16.48 -13.48 -8.51
C MET A 50 16.19 -12.43 -7.43
N LEU A 51 15.08 -11.70 -7.53
CA LEU A 51 14.64 -10.73 -6.53
C LEU A 51 14.29 -11.40 -5.19
N LYS A 52 13.61 -12.55 -5.22
CA LYS A 52 13.34 -13.36 -4.01
C LYS A 52 14.62 -13.84 -3.34
N ASP A 53 15.59 -14.30 -4.10
CA ASP A 53 16.90 -14.73 -3.58
C ASP A 53 17.68 -13.56 -2.96
N LEU A 54 17.66 -12.39 -3.61
CA LEU A 54 18.28 -11.19 -3.07
C LEU A 54 17.59 -10.78 -1.75
N ARG A 55 16.25 -10.74 -1.73
CA ARG A 55 15.48 -10.46 -0.52
C ARG A 55 15.84 -11.42 0.62
N LYS A 56 15.93 -12.73 0.35
CA LYS A 56 16.30 -13.73 1.34
C LYS A 56 17.74 -13.54 1.87
N LYS A 57 18.67 -13.11 1.02
CA LYS A 57 20.04 -12.78 1.45
C LYS A 57 20.06 -11.56 2.35
N LEU A 58 19.34 -10.51 1.99
CA LEU A 58 19.23 -9.29 2.79
C LEU A 58 18.52 -9.52 4.12
N SER A 59 17.44 -10.31 4.11
CA SER A 59 16.71 -10.74 5.31
C SER A 59 17.65 -11.38 6.33
N LYS A 60 18.46 -12.35 5.90
CA LYS A 60 19.47 -12.98 6.77
C LYS A 60 20.57 -12.02 7.25
N LYS A 61 20.99 -11.08 6.40
CA LYS A 61 22.05 -10.11 6.73
C LYS A 61 21.59 -9.09 7.76
N LEU A 62 20.33 -8.70 7.69
CA LEU A 62 19.73 -7.67 8.53
C LEU A 62 18.97 -8.23 9.74
N ASP A 63 18.86 -9.57 9.80
CA ASP A 63 18.08 -10.29 10.83
C ASP A 63 16.64 -9.80 10.93
N VAL A 64 15.98 -9.67 9.78
CA VAL A 64 14.56 -9.28 9.66
C VAL A 64 13.81 -10.24 8.75
N PRO A 65 12.51 -10.47 8.99
CA PRO A 65 11.70 -11.29 8.08
C PRO A 65 11.71 -10.76 6.64
N PRO A 66 11.65 -11.62 5.60
CA PRO A 66 11.74 -11.19 4.20
C PRO A 66 10.67 -10.18 3.78
N TYR A 67 9.45 -10.30 4.28
CA TYR A 67 8.32 -9.43 3.95
C TYR A 67 8.48 -8.00 4.49
N VAL A 68 9.29 -7.81 5.54
CA VAL A 68 9.63 -6.47 6.05
C VAL A 68 10.42 -5.67 5.02
N ILE A 69 11.30 -6.33 4.25
CA ILE A 69 12.06 -5.69 3.18
C ILE A 69 11.13 -5.29 2.04
N PHE A 70 10.56 -6.27 1.34
CA PHE A 70 9.54 -6.08 0.31
C PHE A 70 8.59 -7.27 0.30
N GLN A 71 7.29 -7.00 0.16
CA GLN A 71 6.28 -8.03 -0.01
C GLN A 71 6.33 -8.66 -1.40
N ASP A 72 5.74 -9.84 -1.57
CA ASP A 72 5.71 -10.56 -2.84
C ASP A 72 5.06 -9.74 -3.97
N PRO A 73 3.91 -9.04 -3.78
CA PRO A 73 3.33 -8.19 -4.82
C PRO A 73 4.27 -7.06 -5.29
N SER A 74 5.09 -6.51 -4.38
CA SER A 74 6.10 -5.49 -4.77
C SER A 74 7.19 -6.09 -5.65
N LEU A 75 7.64 -7.32 -5.37
CA LEU A 75 8.63 -8.00 -6.20
C LEU A 75 8.06 -8.40 -7.57
N GLU A 76 6.79 -8.80 -7.63
CA GLU A 76 6.08 -9.08 -8.89
C GLU A 76 5.99 -7.81 -9.75
N ALA A 77 5.61 -6.69 -9.15
CA ALA A 77 5.58 -5.41 -9.83
C ALA A 77 6.99 -4.98 -10.31
N MET A 78 8.05 -5.21 -9.52
CA MET A 78 9.43 -4.97 -9.95
C MET A 78 9.83 -5.85 -11.15
N ALA A 79 9.43 -7.13 -11.15
CA ALA A 79 9.70 -8.07 -12.25
C ALA A 79 8.85 -7.81 -13.51
N THR A 80 7.85 -6.94 -13.41
CA THR A 80 7.00 -6.53 -14.53
C THR A 80 7.45 -5.19 -15.12
N ILE A 81 7.84 -4.24 -14.26
CA ILE A 81 8.09 -2.83 -14.63
C ILE A 81 9.59 -2.55 -14.84
N TYR A 82 10.47 -3.35 -14.26
CA TYR A 82 11.94 -3.23 -14.34
C TYR A 82 12.48 -1.86 -13.84
N PRO A 83 12.20 -1.43 -12.60
CA PRO A 83 12.72 -0.17 -12.07
C PRO A 83 14.24 -0.26 -11.88
N VAL A 84 15.00 0.66 -12.50
CA VAL A 84 16.47 0.70 -12.42
C VAL A 84 16.99 1.88 -11.62
N THR A 85 16.12 2.80 -11.22
CA THR A 85 16.43 3.93 -10.34
C THR A 85 15.61 3.88 -9.07
N LEU A 86 16.11 4.54 -8.00
CA LEU A 86 15.37 4.62 -6.74
C LEU A 86 14.05 5.38 -6.88
N GLU A 87 13.98 6.33 -7.81
CA GLU A 87 12.77 7.11 -8.11
C GLU A 87 11.70 6.23 -8.77
N GLU A 88 12.09 5.41 -9.74
CA GLU A 88 11.22 4.43 -10.36
C GLU A 88 10.74 3.38 -9.35
N LEU A 89 11.65 2.94 -8.46
CA LEU A 89 11.34 1.95 -7.44
C LEU A 89 10.30 2.46 -6.43
N GLN A 90 10.29 3.76 -6.11
CA GLN A 90 9.29 4.37 -5.24
C GLN A 90 7.87 4.38 -5.81
N ASN A 91 7.73 4.20 -7.13
CA ASN A 91 6.42 4.11 -7.78
C ASN A 91 5.82 2.71 -7.72
N ILE A 92 6.58 1.73 -7.25
CA ILE A 92 6.10 0.36 -7.06
C ILE A 92 5.16 0.33 -5.84
N PRO A 93 3.97 -0.29 -5.94
CA PRO A 93 3.07 -0.48 -4.81
C PRO A 93 3.79 -1.14 -3.62
N GLY A 94 3.60 -0.62 -2.42
CA GLY A 94 4.26 -1.12 -1.21
C GLY A 94 5.74 -0.71 -1.04
N VAL A 95 6.28 0.13 -1.95
CA VAL A 95 7.64 0.66 -1.86
C VAL A 95 7.59 2.17 -1.70
N GLY A 96 7.72 2.65 -0.47
CA GLY A 96 7.84 4.09 -0.21
C GLY A 96 9.30 4.56 -0.24
N ALA A 97 9.49 5.88 -0.13
CA ALA A 97 10.82 6.51 -0.16
C ALA A 97 11.77 5.95 0.90
N GLY A 98 11.27 5.61 2.09
CA GLY A 98 12.05 5.02 3.18
C GLY A 98 12.66 3.66 2.80
N LYS A 99 11.82 2.74 2.34
CA LYS A 99 12.26 1.40 1.90
C LYS A 99 13.14 1.45 0.66
N ALA A 100 12.79 2.28 -0.34
CA ALA A 100 13.60 2.46 -1.54
C ALA A 100 15.01 2.95 -1.19
N LYS A 101 15.14 3.91 -0.27
CA LYS A 101 16.43 4.43 0.17
C LYS A 101 17.24 3.40 0.94
N ARG A 102 16.59 2.59 1.79
CA ARG A 102 17.26 1.63 2.69
C ARG A 102 17.68 0.35 1.98
N TYR A 103 16.81 -0.20 1.15
CA TYR A 103 16.99 -1.52 0.53
C TYR A 103 17.11 -1.46 -1.00
N GLY A 104 16.57 -0.42 -1.64
CA GLY A 104 16.35 -0.39 -3.08
C GLY A 104 17.59 -0.44 -3.94
N GLN A 105 18.75 0.05 -3.46
CA GLN A 105 19.96 0.15 -4.27
C GLN A 105 20.41 -1.21 -4.82
N GLU A 106 20.41 -2.25 -4.00
CA GLU A 106 20.84 -3.60 -4.42
C GLU A 106 19.85 -4.20 -5.43
N PHE A 107 18.54 -3.90 -5.28
CA PHE A 107 17.50 -4.34 -6.22
C PHE A 107 17.61 -3.61 -7.57
N CYS A 108 17.78 -2.29 -7.58
CA CYS A 108 17.97 -1.53 -8.80
C CYS A 108 19.20 -2.00 -9.60
N VAL A 109 20.32 -2.28 -8.92
CA VAL A 109 21.54 -2.82 -9.56
C VAL A 109 21.27 -4.19 -10.17
N LEU A 110 20.58 -5.07 -9.46
CA LEU A 110 20.24 -6.41 -9.97
C LEU A 110 19.33 -6.32 -11.19
N ILE A 111 18.27 -5.50 -11.12
CA ILE A 111 17.31 -5.32 -12.22
C ILE A 111 18.02 -4.72 -13.45
N LYS A 112 18.84 -3.69 -13.23
CA LYS A 112 19.61 -3.05 -14.32
C LYS A 112 20.50 -4.07 -15.02
N LYS A 113 21.25 -4.86 -14.27
CA LYS A 113 22.11 -5.92 -14.80
C LYS A 113 21.31 -6.94 -15.60
N HIS A 114 20.17 -7.39 -15.08
CA HIS A 114 19.27 -8.32 -15.77
C HIS A 114 18.75 -7.76 -17.10
N CYS A 115 18.36 -6.47 -17.12
CA CYS A 115 17.91 -5.81 -18.35
C CYS A 115 19.05 -5.71 -19.38
N GLU A 116 20.26 -5.38 -18.97
CA GLU A 116 21.43 -5.29 -19.84
C GLU A 116 21.84 -6.66 -20.42
N GLU A 117 21.82 -7.73 -19.62
CA GLU A 117 22.18 -9.09 -20.03
C GLU A 117 21.15 -9.73 -20.97
N ASN A 118 19.88 -9.37 -20.88
CA ASN A 118 18.80 -9.95 -21.68
C ASN A 118 18.26 -8.99 -22.75
N GLU A 119 18.92 -7.85 -22.97
CA GLU A 119 18.53 -6.82 -23.96
C GLU A 119 17.03 -6.42 -23.84
N ILE A 120 16.53 -6.29 -22.59
CA ILE A 120 15.13 -5.99 -22.32
C ILE A 120 14.87 -4.51 -22.61
N GLU A 121 14.02 -4.23 -23.60
CA GLU A 121 13.47 -2.89 -23.83
C GLU A 121 12.45 -2.58 -22.75
N ARG A 122 12.78 -1.63 -21.86
CA ARG A 122 11.88 -1.20 -20.80
C ARG A 122 10.79 -0.29 -21.36
N PRO A 123 9.57 -0.33 -20.80
CA PRO A 123 8.54 0.64 -21.16
C PRO A 123 9.06 2.07 -20.96
N GLU A 124 9.08 2.89 -22.02
CA GLU A 124 9.60 4.26 -21.96
C GLU A 124 8.78 5.23 -21.09
N ASP A 125 7.60 4.83 -20.61
CA ASP A 125 6.63 5.68 -19.90
C ASP A 125 6.60 5.51 -18.38
N LEU A 126 7.74 5.27 -17.74
CA LEU A 126 7.84 5.39 -16.27
C LEU A 126 7.91 6.87 -15.82
N ARG A 127 7.10 7.74 -16.43
CA ARG A 127 6.95 9.11 -15.96
C ARG A 127 6.19 9.10 -14.63
N VAL A 128 6.92 9.51 -13.59
CA VAL A 128 6.43 9.77 -12.25
C VAL A 128 5.09 10.52 -12.31
N ARG A 129 3.97 9.80 -12.12
CA ARG A 129 2.70 10.43 -11.77
C ARG A 129 2.64 10.52 -10.25
N THR A 130 2.96 11.67 -9.72
CA THR A 130 2.69 12.03 -8.33
C THR A 130 1.17 11.99 -8.11
N VAL A 131 0.68 10.95 -7.47
CA VAL A 131 -0.74 10.85 -7.07
C VAL A 131 -0.96 11.75 -5.86
N ALA A 132 -1.33 13.00 -6.12
CA ALA A 132 -1.42 14.06 -5.10
C ALA A 132 -2.57 13.89 -4.09
N ASN A 133 -3.57 13.05 -4.35
CA ASN A 133 -4.78 12.97 -3.49
C ASN A 133 -4.70 11.91 -2.39
N LYS A 134 -4.10 10.74 -2.64
CA LYS A 134 -3.84 9.73 -1.59
C LYS A 134 -2.85 10.22 -0.52
N SER A 135 -1.99 11.17 -0.89
CA SER A 135 -1.03 11.80 0.02
C SER A 135 -1.69 12.59 1.17
N LYS A 136 -2.83 13.24 0.95
CA LYS A 136 -3.48 14.08 1.98
C LYS A 136 -4.09 13.26 3.12
N LEU A 137 -4.78 12.16 2.80
CA LEU A 137 -5.36 11.26 3.80
C LEU A 137 -4.24 10.63 4.64
N LYS A 138 -3.23 10.05 4.00
CA LYS A 138 -2.07 9.46 4.68
C LYS A 138 -1.37 10.44 5.61
N VAL A 139 -1.07 11.65 5.15
CA VAL A 139 -0.46 12.70 5.98
C VAL A 139 -1.35 13.06 7.17
N SER A 140 -2.67 13.14 6.97
CA SER A 140 -3.59 13.48 8.05
C SER A 140 -3.72 12.36 9.09
N ILE A 141 -3.62 11.08 8.68
CA ILE A 141 -3.58 9.92 9.58
C ILE A 141 -2.27 9.94 10.39
N ILE A 142 -1.12 10.10 9.74
CA ILE A 142 0.18 10.19 10.41
C ILE A 142 0.18 11.30 11.47
N GLN A 143 -0.30 12.50 11.12
CA GLN A 143 -0.37 13.62 12.06
C GLN A 143 -1.32 13.37 13.24
N ALA A 144 -2.39 12.62 13.06
CA ALA A 144 -3.31 12.26 14.14
C ALA A 144 -2.66 11.23 15.08
N ILE A 145 -1.96 10.23 14.54
CA ILE A 145 -1.19 9.23 15.31
C ILE A 145 -0.05 9.91 16.10
N ASP A 146 0.68 10.84 15.47
CA ASP A 146 1.74 11.61 16.14
C ASP A 146 1.21 12.45 17.33
N ARG A 147 -0.06 12.86 17.26
CA ARG A 147 -0.77 13.53 18.36
C ARG A 147 -1.37 12.57 19.38
N LYS A 148 -1.17 11.28 19.21
CA LYS A 148 -1.73 10.21 20.05
C LYS A 148 -3.27 10.24 20.13
N VAL A 149 -3.94 10.55 19.00
CA VAL A 149 -5.39 10.42 18.88
C VAL A 149 -5.72 8.93 18.77
N ALA A 150 -6.73 8.45 19.51
CA ALA A 150 -7.16 7.06 19.43
C ALA A 150 -7.54 6.67 18.00
N LEU A 151 -7.20 5.45 17.57
CA LEU A 151 -7.43 5.03 16.19
C LEU A 151 -8.92 5.03 15.83
N ASP A 152 -9.80 4.67 16.78
CA ASP A 152 -11.26 4.75 16.59
C ASP A 152 -11.72 6.18 16.29
N ASP A 153 -11.19 7.16 17.02
CA ASP A 153 -11.52 8.58 16.78
C ASP A 153 -10.97 9.06 15.43
N ILE A 154 -9.82 8.55 15.00
CA ILE A 154 -9.27 8.85 13.67
C ILE A 154 -10.20 8.29 12.59
N ALA A 155 -10.66 7.04 12.72
CA ALA A 155 -11.58 6.42 11.78
C ALA A 155 -12.87 7.26 11.65
N VAL A 156 -13.51 7.57 12.77
CA VAL A 156 -14.71 8.42 12.80
C VAL A 156 -14.47 9.80 12.18
N SER A 157 -13.34 10.44 12.50
CA SER A 157 -13.01 11.78 11.98
C SER A 157 -12.76 11.81 10.46
N LYS A 158 -12.39 10.66 9.87
CA LYS A 158 -12.15 10.51 8.43
C LYS A 158 -13.34 9.91 7.68
N GLY A 159 -14.39 9.48 8.41
CA GLY A 159 -15.55 8.81 7.83
C GLY A 159 -15.22 7.40 7.33
N LEU A 160 -14.23 6.76 7.93
CA LEU A 160 -13.79 5.40 7.62
C LEU A 160 -14.33 4.42 8.64
N GLU A 161 -14.55 3.18 8.23
CA GLU A 161 -14.69 2.06 9.16
C GLU A 161 -13.32 1.73 9.77
N PHE A 162 -13.31 1.07 10.94
CA PHE A 162 -12.04 0.77 11.63
C PHE A 162 -11.10 -0.09 10.78
N GLY A 163 -11.64 -1.12 10.10
CA GLY A 163 -10.90 -1.96 9.18
C GLY A 163 -10.26 -1.19 8.01
N GLU A 164 -11.00 -0.25 7.42
CA GLU A 164 -10.50 0.63 6.35
C GLU A 164 -9.37 1.56 6.84
N LEU A 165 -9.46 2.04 8.08
CA LEU A 165 -8.37 2.79 8.69
C LEU A 165 -7.13 1.90 8.86
N LEU A 166 -7.30 0.66 9.33
CA LEU A 166 -6.18 -0.28 9.47
C LEU A 166 -5.51 -0.55 8.12
N ASP A 167 -6.26 -0.71 7.02
CA ASP A 167 -5.73 -0.86 5.67
C ASP A 167 -4.83 0.32 5.26
N GLU A 168 -5.28 1.55 5.52
CA GLU A 168 -4.49 2.76 5.24
C GLU A 168 -3.24 2.86 6.13
N VAL A 169 -3.34 2.52 7.42
CA VAL A 169 -2.21 2.51 8.36
C VAL A 169 -1.20 1.43 7.96
N GLU A 170 -1.65 0.24 7.60
CA GLU A 170 -0.81 -0.83 7.05
C GLU A 170 -0.06 -0.36 5.79
N ALA A 171 -0.76 0.24 4.83
CA ALA A 171 -0.14 0.78 3.62
C ALA A 171 0.92 1.86 3.92
N ILE A 172 0.76 2.63 5.01
CA ILE A 172 1.73 3.62 5.46
C ILE A 172 2.98 2.92 6.01
N VAL A 173 2.84 1.96 6.92
CA VAL A 173 4.02 1.27 7.51
C VAL A 173 4.73 0.37 6.49
N TYR A 174 3.98 -0.28 5.60
CA TYR A 174 4.56 -1.06 4.51
C TYR A 174 5.34 -0.20 3.50
N SER A 175 4.99 1.08 3.37
CA SER A 175 5.79 2.02 2.56
C SER A 175 7.12 2.41 3.24
N GLY A 176 7.36 2.00 4.49
CA GLY A 176 8.56 2.33 5.27
C GLY A 176 8.43 3.63 6.06
N THR A 177 7.20 4.06 6.37
CA THR A 177 6.95 5.18 7.29
C THR A 177 6.80 4.63 8.70
N LYS A 178 7.58 5.18 9.64
CA LYS A 178 7.48 4.80 11.05
C LYS A 178 6.26 5.45 11.68
N LEU A 179 5.44 4.63 12.36
CA LEU A 179 4.32 5.08 13.18
C LEU A 179 4.47 4.52 14.59
N ASN A 180 4.07 5.28 15.59
CA ASN A 180 4.01 4.80 16.97
C ASN A 180 2.54 4.73 17.42
N ILE A 181 2.04 3.51 17.58
CA ILE A 181 0.69 3.22 18.06
C ILE A 181 0.69 2.54 19.43
N ASP A 182 1.82 2.55 20.16
CA ASP A 182 1.94 1.89 21.47
C ASP A 182 0.89 2.37 22.46
N TYR A 183 0.63 3.69 22.47
CA TYR A 183 -0.38 4.31 23.33
C TYR A 183 -1.78 3.71 23.15
N PHE A 184 -2.11 3.27 21.95
CA PHE A 184 -3.41 2.65 21.65
C PHE A 184 -3.40 1.16 22.00
N LEU A 185 -2.30 0.46 21.70
CA LEU A 185 -2.12 -0.95 22.03
C LEU A 185 -2.18 -1.19 23.54
N GLU A 186 -1.51 -0.34 24.35
CA GLU A 186 -1.52 -0.40 25.82
C GLU A 186 -2.93 -0.19 26.40
N GLU A 187 -3.84 0.48 25.68
CA GLU A 187 -5.20 0.72 26.11
C GLU A 187 -6.14 -0.48 25.81
N ILE A 188 -5.91 -1.18 24.69
CA ILE A 188 -6.85 -2.18 24.17
C ILE A 188 -6.45 -3.64 24.47
N MET A 189 -5.18 -3.92 24.74
CA MET A 189 -4.70 -5.28 25.02
C MET A 189 -3.67 -5.30 26.15
N ASP A 190 -3.57 -6.45 26.79
CA ASP A 190 -2.54 -6.67 27.79
C ASP A 190 -1.16 -6.97 27.16
N GLU A 191 -0.12 -6.90 28.01
CA GLU A 191 1.27 -7.07 27.59
C GLU A 191 1.57 -8.51 27.11
N ASP A 192 0.90 -9.51 27.70
CA ASP A 192 1.11 -10.92 27.34
C ASP A 192 0.58 -11.17 25.93
N HIS A 193 -0.65 -10.74 25.60
CA HIS A 193 -1.22 -10.83 24.25
C HIS A 193 -0.38 -10.10 23.21
N LEU A 194 0.09 -8.88 23.56
CA LEU A 194 0.95 -8.11 22.66
C LEU A 194 2.25 -8.86 22.33
N ASN A 195 2.90 -9.43 23.35
CA ASN A 195 4.16 -10.14 23.20
C ASN A 195 3.99 -11.42 22.39
N ASP A 196 2.94 -12.21 22.63
CA ASP A 196 2.68 -13.45 21.91
C ASP A 196 2.50 -13.20 20.40
N ILE A 197 1.70 -12.20 20.03
CA ILE A 197 1.50 -11.83 18.62
C ILE A 197 2.80 -11.25 18.02
N TYR A 198 3.53 -10.45 18.79
CA TYR A 198 4.77 -9.84 18.34
C TYR A 198 5.86 -10.91 18.06
N ASP A 199 6.02 -11.88 18.97
CA ASP A 199 6.97 -12.97 18.82
C ASP A 199 6.60 -13.88 17.64
N TYR A 200 5.29 -14.12 17.40
CA TYR A 200 4.83 -14.81 16.21
C TYR A 200 5.36 -14.12 14.93
N PHE A 201 5.16 -12.82 14.76
CA PHE A 201 5.63 -12.10 13.57
C PHE A 201 7.16 -12.04 13.46
N LYS A 202 7.87 -12.12 14.57
CA LYS A 202 9.33 -12.17 14.58
C LYS A 202 9.87 -13.50 14.04
N GLU A 203 9.21 -14.60 14.33
CA GLU A 203 9.62 -15.95 13.92
C GLU A 203 9.02 -16.37 12.58
N SER A 204 7.86 -15.82 12.21
CA SER A 204 7.13 -16.16 11.00
C SER A 204 7.85 -15.72 9.72
N THR A 205 7.67 -16.49 8.65
CA THR A 205 8.13 -16.14 7.30
C THR A 205 7.07 -15.45 6.45
N THR A 206 5.82 -15.38 6.97
CA THR A 206 4.64 -14.78 6.32
C THR A 206 4.06 -13.68 7.19
N ASP A 207 3.43 -12.70 6.58
CA ASP A 207 2.71 -11.62 7.24
C ASP A 207 1.18 -11.73 7.08
N LYS A 208 0.71 -12.90 6.63
CA LYS A 208 -0.72 -13.13 6.43
C LYS A 208 -1.44 -13.26 7.75
N ILE A 209 -2.60 -12.62 7.82
CA ILE A 209 -3.47 -12.66 9.01
C ILE A 209 -4.04 -14.07 9.21
N ASP A 210 -4.48 -14.72 8.12
CA ASP A 210 -5.06 -16.07 8.20
C ASP A 210 -4.07 -17.06 8.83
N ASP A 211 -2.78 -17.01 8.41
CA ASP A 211 -1.73 -17.89 8.97
C ASP A 211 -1.50 -17.58 10.47
N ALA A 212 -1.59 -16.32 10.87
CA ALA A 212 -1.45 -15.89 12.27
C ALA A 212 -2.64 -16.35 13.12
N MET A 213 -3.87 -16.19 12.61
CA MET A 213 -5.09 -16.66 13.28
C MET A 213 -5.07 -18.18 13.49
N ASP A 214 -4.62 -18.93 12.48
CA ASP A 214 -4.52 -20.40 12.56
C ASP A 214 -3.51 -20.86 13.61
N GLU A 215 -2.40 -20.14 13.81
CA GLU A 215 -1.34 -20.52 14.74
C GLU A 215 -1.59 -20.01 16.17
N LEU A 216 -2.07 -18.77 16.31
CA LEU A 216 -2.33 -18.16 17.62
C LEU A 216 -3.65 -18.65 18.26
N GLY A 217 -4.65 -19.01 17.44
CA GLY A 217 -5.94 -19.55 17.89
C GLY A 217 -6.98 -18.47 18.18
N ASP A 218 -8.13 -18.92 18.69
CA ASP A 218 -9.35 -18.12 18.87
C ASP A 218 -9.30 -17.10 20.03
N ASP A 219 -8.22 -17.09 20.81
CA ASP A 219 -8.06 -16.15 21.93
C ASP A 219 -7.67 -14.73 21.45
N TYR A 220 -7.31 -14.60 20.16
CA TYR A 220 -6.88 -13.35 19.55
C TYR A 220 -7.83 -12.93 18.41
N THR A 221 -8.16 -11.64 18.38
CA THR A 221 -8.98 -11.09 17.30
C THR A 221 -8.14 -10.69 16.09
N GLU A 222 -8.76 -10.66 14.91
CA GLU A 222 -8.11 -10.20 13.68
C GLU A 222 -7.54 -8.79 13.84
N ASP A 223 -8.30 -7.88 14.45
CA ASP A 223 -7.87 -6.49 14.66
C ASP A 223 -6.65 -6.37 15.59
N GLU A 224 -6.59 -7.17 16.68
CA GLU A 224 -5.42 -7.23 17.56
C GLU A 224 -4.18 -7.69 16.81
N ILE A 225 -4.30 -8.76 16.02
CA ILE A 225 -3.21 -9.30 15.20
C ILE A 225 -2.75 -8.25 14.18
N ARG A 226 -3.67 -7.56 13.49
CA ARG A 226 -3.36 -6.49 12.54
C ARG A 226 -2.63 -5.33 13.21
N LEU A 227 -3.08 -4.89 14.35
CA LEU A 227 -2.48 -3.79 15.10
C LEU A 227 -1.05 -4.11 15.56
N VAL A 228 -0.83 -5.31 16.10
CA VAL A 228 0.53 -5.71 16.50
C VAL A 228 1.42 -5.92 15.29
N ARG A 229 0.90 -6.42 14.17
CA ARG A 229 1.64 -6.49 12.90
C ARG A 229 2.08 -5.09 12.42
N ILE A 230 1.19 -4.09 12.50
CA ILE A 230 1.51 -2.69 12.17
C ILE A 230 2.68 -2.19 13.04
N LYS A 231 2.61 -2.41 14.37
CA LYS A 231 3.70 -2.07 15.30
C LYS A 231 5.00 -2.76 14.90
N PHE A 232 4.96 -4.08 14.73
CA PHE A 232 6.13 -4.89 14.37
C PHE A 232 6.80 -4.37 13.08
N ILE A 233 6.03 -4.17 12.00
CA ILE A 233 6.57 -3.67 10.73
C ILE A 233 7.11 -2.26 10.89
N SER A 234 6.42 -1.40 11.63
CA SER A 234 6.86 -0.03 11.90
C SER A 234 8.22 0.03 12.63
N GLU A 235 8.49 -0.89 13.55
CA GLU A 235 9.75 -0.97 14.28
C GLU A 235 10.86 -1.60 13.45
N MET A 236 10.56 -2.71 12.75
CA MET A 236 11.56 -3.49 12.03
C MET A 236 11.95 -2.89 10.66
N ALA A 237 11.05 -2.15 10.01
CA ALA A 237 11.29 -1.55 8.70
C ALA A 237 12.10 -0.24 8.76
N ASN A 238 12.40 0.29 9.95
CA ASN A 238 13.04 1.62 10.13
C ASN A 238 14.36 1.56 10.86
#